data_84e799d00d7137dd12890c36525f9ceb
#
_entry.id   84e799d00d7137dd12890c36525f9ceb
#
_cell.length_a   1.000
_cell.length_b   1.000
_cell.length_c   1.000
_cell.angle_alpha   90.00
_cell.angle_beta   90.00
_cell.angle_gamma   90.00
#
_symmetry.space_group_name_H-M   'P 1'
#
loop_
_entity.id
_entity.type
_entity.pdbx_description
1 polymer ?
#
loop_
_entity_poly.entity_id
_entity_poly.type
_entity_poly.pdbx_seq_one_letter_code
_entity_poly.pdbx_strand_id
1 'polypeptide(L)'
;LLVSPKTCHIALRQIPLKRFNQLGILTRVMAIILALLIIPTTITAAYISHQLSEDYALWQSMQKNVSLSFGDIDSLETEEMLPQVEVFFNDMKIDNNLRLSYVIDKAIGLNKEELGGYDHLVVTDQAWVDAFDVGIDRQGAGGKLTSIDFENLSSPLKAFLNAQLPLWTKTRETQPEGLGFYEFTGEKFLALPPNVGLGANTIQAKKPLVILVNNLLAILKTKGFLLYVASSGNVVFPDEEQLRLALSKSSIKPYVVSIDGIADLALEQAQKFSKESIYYVTACVLILITMIFAGVTSAQLWSEANKKRIFTLHTFGRAYASIIKPALNKELTIAVIAIIVGSIVTFKVRYPEPVALLLAALSVALLYGLGSLFAYRMCTRQTFHQISHRYY
;
A
#
# COMPACT_ATOMS: atom_id res chain seq x y z
N LEU A 1 2.25 -34.26 6.70
CA LEU A 1 1.36 -35.37 7.15
C LEU A 1 0.34 -35.65 6.03
N LEU A 2 0.79 -36.39 5.01
CA LEU A 2 -0.09 -36.93 3.96
C LEU A 2 -0.86 -38.09 4.58
N VAL A 3 -2.08 -37.82 5.05
CA VAL A 3 -2.99 -38.90 5.48
C VAL A 3 -3.30 -39.72 4.26
N SER A 4 -2.97 -41.02 4.31
CA SER A 4 -3.24 -41.96 3.22
C SER A 4 -4.74 -41.92 2.84
N PRO A 5 -5.10 -41.82 1.55
CA PRO A 5 -6.49 -41.79 1.13
C PRO A 5 -7.32 -42.98 1.64
N LYS A 6 -6.68 -44.10 1.98
CA LYS A 6 -7.34 -45.28 2.58
C LYS A 6 -7.85 -45.04 4.01
N THR A 7 -7.13 -44.25 4.83
CA THR A 7 -7.53 -43.96 6.21
C THR A 7 -8.71 -42.99 6.25
N CYS A 8 -8.79 -42.04 5.34
CA CYS A 8 -9.91 -41.08 5.27
C CYS A 8 -11.23 -41.79 4.87
N HIS A 9 -11.19 -42.80 3.99
CA HIS A 9 -12.35 -43.59 3.60
C HIS A 9 -12.94 -44.46 4.71
N ILE A 10 -12.10 -44.98 5.60
CA ILE A 10 -12.57 -45.82 6.74
C ILE A 10 -13.30 -44.98 7.76
N ALA A 11 -12.79 -43.75 8.04
CA ALA A 11 -13.42 -42.81 8.98
C ALA A 11 -14.78 -42.31 8.50
N LEU A 12 -14.96 -42.07 7.20
CA LEU A 12 -16.22 -41.61 6.62
C LEU A 12 -17.35 -42.67 6.63
N ARG A 13 -16.99 -43.96 6.68
CA ARG A 13 -17.97 -45.10 6.68
C ARG A 13 -18.75 -45.21 7.99
N GLN A 14 -18.26 -44.67 9.07
CA GLN A 14 -18.88 -44.77 10.40
C GLN A 14 -19.75 -43.57 10.76
N ILE A 15 -19.87 -42.55 9.89
CA ILE A 15 -20.64 -41.35 10.14
C ILE A 15 -22.11 -41.54 9.77
N PRO A 16 -23.07 -41.37 10.70
CA PRO A 16 -24.50 -41.49 10.36
C PRO A 16 -24.91 -40.44 9.32
N LEU A 17 -25.87 -40.78 8.45
CA LEU A 17 -26.30 -39.95 7.30
C LEU A 17 -26.65 -38.48 7.71
N LYS A 18 -27.18 -38.26 8.90
CA LYS A 18 -27.55 -36.97 9.43
C LYS A 18 -26.32 -36.09 9.71
N ARG A 19 -25.22 -36.67 10.21
CA ARG A 19 -23.93 -35.99 10.43
C ARG A 19 -23.19 -35.73 9.09
N PHE A 20 -23.42 -36.58 8.10
CA PHE A 20 -22.84 -36.48 6.77
C PHE A 20 -23.35 -35.20 6.04
N ASN A 21 -24.67 -34.91 6.14
CA ASN A 21 -25.26 -33.68 5.60
C ASN A 21 -24.76 -32.43 6.33
N GLN A 22 -24.59 -32.48 7.65
CA GLN A 22 -24.04 -31.39 8.44
C GLN A 22 -22.59 -31.08 8.06
N LEU A 23 -21.76 -32.11 7.86
CA LEU A 23 -20.38 -31.93 7.41
C LEU A 23 -20.30 -31.29 6.02
N GLY A 24 -21.20 -31.68 5.10
CA GLY A 24 -21.30 -31.07 3.78
C GLY A 24 -21.72 -29.60 3.79
N ILE A 25 -22.56 -29.20 4.74
CA ILE A 25 -22.90 -27.79 4.94
C ILE A 25 -21.70 -27.02 5.51
N LEU A 26 -21.04 -27.57 6.52
CA LEU A 26 -19.89 -26.95 7.16
C LEU A 26 -18.73 -26.69 6.16
N THR A 27 -18.40 -27.67 5.31
CA THR A 27 -17.35 -27.52 4.28
C THR A 27 -17.69 -26.42 3.26
N ARG A 28 -18.96 -26.27 2.88
CA ARG A 28 -19.41 -25.20 2.00
C ARG A 28 -19.34 -23.83 2.67
N VAL A 29 -19.77 -23.72 3.91
CA VAL A 29 -19.64 -22.47 4.68
C VAL A 29 -18.18 -22.05 4.82
N MET A 30 -17.30 -23.00 5.13
CA MET A 30 -15.86 -22.74 5.17
C MET A 30 -15.32 -22.27 3.82
N ALA A 31 -15.71 -22.91 2.72
CA ALA A 31 -15.28 -22.49 1.38
C ALA A 31 -15.75 -21.07 1.03
N ILE A 32 -16.95 -20.68 1.42
CA ILE A 32 -17.48 -19.33 1.22
C ILE A 32 -16.66 -18.31 2.03
N ILE A 33 -16.41 -18.57 3.31
CA ILE A 33 -15.62 -17.68 4.17
C ILE A 33 -14.22 -17.50 3.58
N LEU A 34 -13.57 -18.58 3.16
CA LEU A 34 -12.24 -18.52 2.58
C LEU A 34 -12.23 -17.76 1.24
N ALA A 35 -13.25 -17.94 0.41
CA ALA A 35 -13.40 -17.22 -0.85
C ALA A 35 -13.63 -15.70 -0.63
N LEU A 36 -14.31 -15.31 0.45
CA LEU A 36 -14.47 -13.91 0.85
C LEU A 36 -13.15 -13.29 1.35
N LEU A 37 -12.31 -14.07 2.02
CA LEU A 37 -11.07 -13.56 2.62
C LEU A 37 -9.89 -13.51 1.64
N ILE A 38 -9.88 -14.35 0.60
CA ILE A 38 -8.71 -14.46 -0.28
C ILE A 38 -8.48 -13.19 -1.11
N ILE A 39 -9.53 -12.53 -1.57
CA ILE A 39 -9.41 -11.32 -2.41
C ILE A 39 -8.78 -10.16 -1.63
N PRO A 40 -9.30 -9.75 -0.45
CA PRO A 40 -8.66 -8.68 0.32
C PRO A 40 -7.22 -8.99 0.72
N THR A 41 -6.91 -10.27 1.04
CA THR A 41 -5.55 -10.69 1.39
C THR A 41 -4.60 -10.60 0.20
N THR A 42 -5.02 -11.05 -0.97
CA THR A 42 -4.22 -10.99 -2.21
C THR A 42 -3.95 -9.56 -2.64
N ILE A 43 -4.97 -8.69 -2.59
CA ILE A 43 -4.82 -7.26 -2.93
C ILE A 43 -3.88 -6.57 -1.92
N THR A 44 -3.99 -6.90 -0.64
CA THR A 44 -3.09 -6.35 0.38
C THR A 44 -1.65 -6.80 0.15
N ALA A 45 -1.43 -8.08 -0.12
CA ALA A 45 -0.11 -8.61 -0.43
C ALA A 45 0.51 -7.95 -1.68
N ALA A 46 -0.27 -7.80 -2.74
CA ALA A 46 0.15 -7.14 -3.98
C ALA A 46 0.48 -5.66 -3.75
N TYR A 47 -0.36 -4.94 -3.02
CA TYR A 47 -0.14 -3.53 -2.69
C TYR A 47 1.16 -3.33 -1.90
N ILE A 48 1.38 -4.10 -0.83
CA ILE A 48 2.60 -4.02 -0.01
C ILE A 48 3.84 -4.39 -0.85
N SER A 49 3.75 -5.41 -1.69
CA SER A 49 4.85 -5.83 -2.56
C SER A 49 5.22 -4.77 -3.59
N HIS A 50 4.21 -4.08 -4.15
CA HIS A 50 4.43 -2.99 -5.11
C HIS A 50 5.09 -1.79 -4.43
N GLN A 51 4.60 -1.36 -3.27
CA GLN A 51 5.23 -0.27 -2.51
C GLN A 51 6.71 -0.55 -2.20
N LEU A 52 7.02 -1.77 -1.76
CA LEU A 52 8.41 -2.16 -1.47
C LEU A 52 9.36 -2.02 -2.66
N SER A 53 8.88 -2.34 -3.88
CA SER A 53 9.75 -2.31 -5.07
C SER A 53 10.03 -0.90 -5.57
N GLU A 54 9.08 0.01 -5.47
CA GLU A 54 9.24 1.38 -5.95
C GLU A 54 9.99 2.26 -4.96
N ASP A 55 9.65 2.17 -3.67
CA ASP A 55 10.26 2.99 -2.63
C ASP A 55 11.73 2.64 -2.41
N TYR A 56 12.10 1.35 -2.50
CA TYR A 56 13.47 0.91 -2.24
C TYR A 56 14.50 1.52 -3.20
N ALA A 57 14.21 1.52 -4.50
CA ALA A 57 15.13 2.06 -5.52
C ALA A 57 15.34 3.57 -5.34
N LEU A 58 14.28 4.30 -4.98
CA LEU A 58 14.34 5.74 -4.72
C LEU A 58 15.21 6.07 -3.52
N TRP A 59 14.97 5.40 -2.39
CA TRP A 59 15.71 5.67 -1.16
C TRP A 59 17.15 5.19 -1.21
N GLN A 60 17.43 4.15 -2.01
CA GLN A 60 18.79 3.72 -2.27
C GLN A 60 19.62 4.81 -2.97
N SER A 61 19.01 5.61 -3.85
CA SER A 61 19.67 6.75 -4.46
C SER A 61 19.97 7.89 -3.48
N MET A 62 19.28 7.89 -2.33
CA MET A 62 19.36 8.93 -1.30
C MET A 62 20.11 8.49 -0.02
N GLN A 63 20.94 7.45 -0.09
CA GLN A 63 21.64 6.87 1.08
C GLN A 63 22.46 7.86 1.90
N LYS A 64 22.95 8.94 1.26
CA LYS A 64 23.74 9.98 1.94
C LYS A 64 22.90 11.08 2.56
N ASN A 65 21.60 11.10 2.28
CA ASN A 65 20.73 12.15 2.75
C ASN A 65 20.35 11.91 4.20
N VAL A 66 20.46 12.96 5.01
CA VAL A 66 20.17 12.92 6.44
C VAL A 66 19.20 14.04 6.84
N SER A 67 18.50 13.86 7.93
CA SER A 67 17.67 14.87 8.59
C SER A 67 18.20 15.17 9.99
N LEU A 68 17.81 16.32 10.52
CA LEU A 68 18.13 16.75 11.89
C LEU A 68 16.93 16.59 12.80
N SER A 69 17.18 16.12 14.03
CA SER A 69 16.21 16.18 15.12
C SER A 69 16.72 17.08 16.23
N PHE A 70 15.87 18.00 16.69
CA PHE A 70 16.18 18.93 17.79
C PHE A 70 15.47 18.48 19.08
N GLY A 71 16.17 18.57 20.20
CA GLY A 71 15.64 18.14 21.51
C GLY A 71 14.90 19.24 22.26
N ASP A 72 15.32 20.47 22.08
CA ASP A 72 14.75 21.64 22.77
C ASP A 72 14.53 22.78 21.78
N ILE A 73 13.37 22.75 21.13
CA ILE A 73 13.00 23.75 20.13
C ILE A 73 12.74 25.10 20.80
N ASP A 74 12.11 25.11 21.98
CA ASP A 74 11.78 26.33 22.68
C ASP A 74 13.02 27.20 23.01
N SER A 75 14.13 26.55 23.38
CA SER A 75 15.39 27.24 23.60
C SER A 75 16.01 27.79 22.31
N LEU A 76 15.77 27.17 21.17
CA LEU A 76 16.22 27.67 19.85
C LEU A 76 15.35 28.79 19.30
N GLU A 77 14.11 28.93 19.78
CA GLU A 77 13.18 30.02 19.39
C GLU A 77 13.43 31.33 20.12
N THR A 78 14.42 31.42 20.99
CA THR A 78 14.77 32.64 21.70
C THR A 78 15.31 33.72 20.75
N GLU A 79 15.15 35.00 21.13
CA GLU A 79 15.64 36.15 20.33
C GLU A 79 17.16 36.08 20.08
N GLU A 80 17.90 35.45 20.99
CA GLU A 80 19.35 35.28 20.90
C GLU A 80 19.74 34.15 19.94
N MET A 81 19.02 33.04 19.95
CA MET A 81 19.39 31.86 19.18
C MET A 81 18.82 31.86 17.75
N LEU A 82 17.66 32.45 17.50
CA LEU A 82 17.05 32.51 16.18
C LEU A 82 17.98 33.03 15.07
N PRO A 83 18.73 34.12 15.26
CA PRO A 83 19.68 34.56 14.25
C PRO A 83 20.77 33.55 13.93
N GLN A 84 21.19 32.76 14.91
CA GLN A 84 22.21 31.71 14.74
C GLN A 84 21.67 30.49 13.98
N VAL A 85 20.41 30.14 14.24
CA VAL A 85 19.68 29.16 13.46
C VAL A 85 19.56 29.61 11.99
N GLU A 86 19.15 30.87 11.76
CA GLU A 86 19.06 31.43 10.41
C GLU A 86 20.40 31.40 9.67
N VAL A 87 21.49 31.79 10.35
CA VAL A 87 22.84 31.73 9.76
C VAL A 87 23.22 30.30 9.37
N PHE A 88 23.03 29.33 10.27
CA PHE A 88 23.32 27.93 9.99
C PHE A 88 22.58 27.40 8.76
N PHE A 89 21.27 27.61 8.69
CA PHE A 89 20.47 27.13 7.54
C PHE A 89 20.82 27.90 6.25
N ASN A 90 21.20 29.18 6.36
CA ASN A 90 21.65 29.97 5.21
C ASN A 90 22.97 29.45 4.65
N ASP A 91 23.93 29.12 5.52
CA ASP A 91 25.20 28.54 5.12
C ASP A 91 24.99 27.19 4.44
N MET A 92 24.14 26.30 5.00
CA MET A 92 23.77 25.04 4.39
C MET A 92 23.14 25.20 3.00
N LYS A 93 22.34 26.25 2.81
CA LYS A 93 21.75 26.56 1.52
C LYS A 93 22.79 27.08 0.51
N ILE A 94 23.69 27.98 0.92
CA ILE A 94 24.77 28.50 0.08
C ILE A 94 25.66 27.36 -0.41
N ASP A 95 25.96 26.42 0.46
CA ASP A 95 26.76 25.22 0.13
C ASP A 95 25.98 24.16 -0.67
N ASN A 96 24.75 24.45 -1.08
CA ASN A 96 23.83 23.53 -1.76
C ASN A 96 23.59 22.22 -0.99
N ASN A 97 23.71 22.26 0.33
CA ASN A 97 23.53 21.13 1.24
C ASN A 97 22.22 21.24 2.03
N LEU A 98 21.14 21.66 1.37
CA LEU A 98 19.81 21.74 1.98
C LEU A 98 18.73 21.59 0.94
N ARG A 99 17.74 20.74 1.23
CA ARG A 99 16.55 20.50 0.40
C ARG A 99 15.29 20.55 1.26
N LEU A 100 14.27 21.23 0.77
CA LEU A 100 12.96 21.34 1.44
C LEU A 100 11.92 20.44 0.78
N SER A 101 11.14 19.74 1.61
CA SER A 101 10.03 18.89 1.15
C SER A 101 8.86 18.86 2.14
N TYR A 102 8.39 20.05 2.56
CA TYR A 102 7.29 20.12 3.51
C TYR A 102 5.97 19.71 2.89
N VAL A 103 5.27 18.78 3.54
CA VAL A 103 3.98 18.24 3.06
C VAL A 103 2.87 18.65 4.00
N ILE A 104 1.81 19.22 3.41
CA ILE A 104 0.57 19.53 4.11
C ILE A 104 -0.47 18.52 3.60
N ASP A 105 -0.91 17.66 4.47
CA ASP A 105 -1.87 16.60 4.18
C ASP A 105 -3.14 16.71 5.02
N LYS A 106 -4.01 15.73 4.86
CA LYS A 106 -5.26 15.63 5.62
C LYS A 106 -5.07 15.47 7.14
N ALA A 107 -3.89 15.05 7.59
CA ALA A 107 -3.61 14.92 9.02
C ALA A 107 -3.64 16.28 9.74
N ILE A 108 -3.51 17.38 9.00
CA ILE A 108 -3.63 18.75 9.50
C ILE A 108 -5.10 19.23 9.49
N GLY A 109 -6.05 18.33 9.24
CA GLY A 109 -7.49 18.63 9.31
C GLY A 109 -8.09 19.21 8.04
N LEU A 110 -7.38 19.14 6.90
CA LEU A 110 -7.88 19.63 5.61
C LEU A 110 -8.77 18.60 4.92
N ASN A 111 -9.93 19.02 4.46
CA ASN A 111 -10.81 18.22 3.64
C ASN A 111 -10.37 18.22 2.16
N LYS A 112 -10.76 17.20 1.39
CA LYS A 112 -10.48 17.13 -0.05
C LYS A 112 -11.01 18.35 -0.82
N GLU A 113 -12.11 18.94 -0.38
CA GLU A 113 -12.72 20.11 -0.98
C GLU A 113 -11.85 21.35 -0.76
N GLU A 114 -11.23 21.50 0.42
CA GLU A 114 -10.29 22.58 0.75
C GLU A 114 -9.01 22.49 -0.05
N LEU A 115 -8.56 21.26 -0.37
CA LEU A 115 -7.41 21.01 -1.23
C LEU A 115 -7.70 21.21 -2.74
N GLY A 116 -8.91 21.62 -3.12
CA GLY A 116 -9.25 21.93 -4.51
C GLY A 116 -9.14 20.74 -5.48
N GLY A 117 -9.23 19.50 -4.96
CA GLY A 117 -9.12 18.26 -5.74
C GLY A 117 -7.70 17.68 -5.79
N TYR A 118 -6.73 18.33 -5.19
CA TYR A 118 -5.40 17.78 -4.96
C TYR A 118 -5.40 16.79 -3.79
N ASP A 119 -4.47 15.84 -3.79
CA ASP A 119 -4.32 14.88 -2.69
C ASP A 119 -3.41 15.42 -1.58
N HIS A 120 -2.40 16.21 -1.94
CA HIS A 120 -1.43 16.83 -1.04
C HIS A 120 -1.07 18.24 -1.50
N LEU A 121 -0.65 19.08 -0.57
CA LEU A 121 0.11 20.28 -0.87
C LEU A 121 1.57 20.02 -0.50
N VAL A 122 2.48 20.24 -1.45
CA VAL A 122 3.90 20.00 -1.27
C VAL A 122 4.66 21.30 -1.44
N VAL A 123 5.26 21.78 -0.37
CA VAL A 123 6.18 22.92 -0.41
C VAL A 123 7.58 22.41 -0.57
N THR A 124 8.24 22.76 -1.66
CA THR A 124 9.56 22.24 -2.02
C THR A 124 10.45 23.32 -2.63
N ASP A 125 11.75 23.06 -2.71
CA ASP A 125 12.71 23.91 -3.41
C ASP A 125 13.19 23.30 -4.73
N GLN A 126 13.95 24.08 -5.51
CA GLN A 126 14.49 23.62 -6.78
C GLN A 126 15.45 22.42 -6.61
N ALA A 127 16.22 22.41 -5.51
CA ALA A 127 17.18 21.33 -5.26
C ALA A 127 16.49 19.98 -5.02
N TRP A 128 15.30 20.01 -4.43
CA TRP A 128 14.46 18.80 -4.29
C TRP A 128 13.89 18.34 -5.63
N VAL A 129 13.36 19.27 -6.44
CA VAL A 129 12.81 18.99 -7.77
C VAL A 129 13.87 18.33 -8.67
N ASP A 130 15.10 18.88 -8.65
CA ASP A 130 16.23 18.37 -9.44
C ASP A 130 16.67 16.97 -8.97
N ALA A 131 16.63 16.71 -7.65
CA ALA A 131 17.00 15.40 -7.10
C ALA A 131 16.06 14.26 -7.54
N PHE A 132 14.81 14.56 -7.84
CA PHE A 132 13.80 13.61 -8.34
C PHE A 132 13.66 13.62 -9.86
N ASP A 133 14.49 14.39 -10.58
CA ASP A 133 14.38 14.57 -12.02
C ASP A 133 12.95 14.93 -12.48
N VAL A 134 12.30 15.81 -11.74
CA VAL A 134 10.99 16.36 -12.08
C VAL A 134 11.19 17.58 -12.96
N GLY A 135 10.69 17.54 -14.20
CA GLY A 135 10.86 18.64 -15.14
C GLY A 135 9.83 19.76 -14.91
N ILE A 136 10.28 21.02 -14.86
CA ILE A 136 9.39 22.19 -14.89
C ILE A 136 9.06 22.49 -16.34
N ASP A 137 7.75 22.49 -16.66
CA ASP A 137 7.16 22.66 -18.01
C ASP A 137 7.70 21.70 -19.08
N ARG A 138 8.50 20.73 -18.70
CA ARG A 138 9.04 19.65 -19.55
C ARG A 138 8.87 18.32 -18.84
N GLN A 139 8.84 17.22 -19.60
CA GLN A 139 8.81 15.89 -19.02
C GLN A 139 10.19 15.50 -18.50
N GLY A 140 10.29 15.19 -17.20
CA GLY A 140 11.44 14.54 -16.56
C GLY A 140 11.15 13.06 -16.28
N ALA A 141 12.15 12.29 -15.88
CA ALA A 141 11.97 10.88 -15.52
C ALA A 141 11.10 10.72 -14.25
N GLY A 142 11.14 11.69 -13.33
CA GLY A 142 10.32 11.73 -12.13
C GLY A 142 8.91 12.32 -12.36
N GLY A 143 8.63 12.90 -13.52
CA GLY A 143 7.36 13.54 -13.83
C GLY A 143 7.50 14.95 -14.40
N LYS A 144 6.37 15.66 -14.45
CA LYS A 144 6.30 17.03 -14.97
C LYS A 144 5.57 17.93 -13.97
N LEU A 145 6.12 19.12 -13.74
CA LEU A 145 5.46 20.24 -13.08
C LEU A 145 4.96 21.22 -14.15
N THR A 146 3.68 21.50 -14.16
CA THR A 146 3.08 22.49 -15.06
C THR A 146 2.68 23.71 -14.25
N SER A 147 3.16 24.89 -14.63
CA SER A 147 2.86 26.14 -13.95
C SER A 147 1.36 26.43 -13.94
N ILE A 148 0.85 26.89 -12.83
CA ILE A 148 -0.52 27.34 -12.65
C ILE A 148 -0.53 28.68 -11.95
N ASP A 149 -1.34 29.61 -12.43
CA ASP A 149 -1.51 30.91 -11.78
C ASP A 149 -2.31 30.74 -10.49
N PHE A 150 -1.92 31.45 -9.44
CA PHE A 150 -2.64 31.46 -8.17
C PHE A 150 -4.15 31.77 -8.34
N GLU A 151 -4.48 32.67 -9.27
CA GLU A 151 -5.85 33.05 -9.57
C GLU A 151 -6.70 31.90 -10.16
N ASN A 152 -6.07 30.90 -10.74
CA ASN A 152 -6.76 29.72 -11.31
C ASN A 152 -7.01 28.61 -10.28
N LEU A 153 -6.48 28.76 -9.04
CA LEU A 153 -6.76 27.81 -7.97
C LEU A 153 -8.21 27.91 -7.51
N SER A 154 -8.74 26.84 -6.93
CA SER A 154 -10.11 26.81 -6.39
C SER A 154 -10.27 27.82 -5.23
N SER A 155 -11.45 28.39 -5.06
CA SER A 155 -11.72 29.37 -4.02
C SER A 155 -11.42 28.86 -2.60
N PRO A 156 -11.77 27.61 -2.22
CA PRO A 156 -11.40 27.07 -0.90
C PRO A 156 -9.89 26.99 -0.70
N LEU A 157 -9.15 26.55 -1.74
CA LEU A 157 -7.70 26.44 -1.67
C LEU A 157 -7.02 27.81 -1.57
N LYS A 158 -7.50 28.80 -2.34
CA LYS A 158 -7.02 30.20 -2.19
C LYS A 158 -7.25 30.72 -0.78
N ALA A 159 -8.42 30.49 -0.20
CA ALA A 159 -8.72 30.92 1.17
C ALA A 159 -7.77 30.28 2.18
N PHE A 160 -7.50 28.97 2.03
CA PHE A 160 -6.54 28.27 2.87
C PHE A 160 -5.13 28.84 2.71
N LEU A 161 -4.63 28.96 1.48
CA LEU A 161 -3.29 29.48 1.22
C LEU A 161 -3.14 30.93 1.72
N ASN A 162 -4.14 31.79 1.54
CA ASN A 162 -4.13 33.15 2.07
C ASN A 162 -4.08 33.19 3.59
N ALA A 163 -4.63 32.19 4.28
CA ALA A 163 -4.51 32.07 5.73
C ALA A 163 -3.14 31.55 6.18
N GLN A 164 -2.53 30.64 5.40
CA GLN A 164 -1.26 29.99 5.75
C GLN A 164 -0.03 30.81 5.33
N LEU A 165 -0.06 31.46 4.16
CA LEU A 165 1.09 32.20 3.64
C LEU A 165 1.64 33.25 4.61
N PRO A 166 0.82 34.04 5.35
CA PRO A 166 1.30 34.97 6.37
C PRO A 166 2.02 34.26 7.54
N LEU A 167 1.75 33.00 7.78
CA LEU A 167 2.42 32.22 8.81
C LEU A 167 3.78 31.69 8.34
N TRP A 168 3.94 31.51 7.03
CA TRP A 168 5.18 30.99 6.43
C TRP A 168 6.13 32.11 6.01
N THR A 169 5.62 33.31 5.77
CA THR A 169 6.39 34.43 5.22
C THR A 169 6.27 35.67 6.13
N LYS A 170 7.33 36.46 6.20
CA LYS A 170 7.30 37.75 6.92
C LYS A 170 6.48 38.84 6.20
N THR A 171 6.21 38.67 4.92
CA THR A 171 5.47 39.63 4.11
C THR A 171 3.99 39.32 4.15
N ARG A 172 3.17 40.32 4.50
CA ARG A 172 1.70 40.22 4.44
C ARG A 172 1.13 40.28 3.02
N GLU A 173 1.99 40.18 2.01
CA GLU A 173 1.58 40.24 0.61
C GLU A 173 1.00 38.90 0.18
N THR A 174 -0.12 38.95 -0.54
CA THR A 174 -0.91 37.79 -1.03
C THR A 174 -0.18 36.91 -2.05
N GLN A 175 0.95 37.38 -2.57
CA GLN A 175 1.90 36.58 -3.38
C GLN A 175 3.32 36.95 -2.93
N PRO A 176 3.91 36.21 -2.00
CA PRO A 176 5.30 36.44 -1.67
C PRO A 176 6.16 36.20 -2.90
N GLU A 177 7.01 37.19 -3.22
CA GLU A 177 8.01 37.05 -4.28
C GLU A 177 8.79 35.75 -4.07
N GLY A 178 8.86 34.93 -5.12
CA GLY A 178 9.60 33.68 -5.09
C GLY A 178 8.82 32.41 -4.79
N LEU A 179 7.47 32.45 -4.82
CA LEU A 179 6.62 31.24 -4.83
C LEU A 179 6.05 30.99 -6.22
N GLY A 180 6.21 29.76 -6.69
CA GLY A 180 5.56 29.25 -7.90
C GLY A 180 4.57 28.13 -7.55
N PHE A 181 3.41 28.11 -8.21
CA PHE A 181 2.41 27.05 -8.05
C PHE A 181 2.42 26.16 -9.27
N TYR A 182 2.46 24.84 -9.04
CA TYR A 182 2.58 23.86 -10.11
C TYR A 182 1.67 22.67 -9.85
N GLU A 183 1.05 22.17 -10.93
CA GLU A 183 0.41 20.86 -10.94
C GLU A 183 1.43 19.79 -11.31
N PHE A 184 1.48 18.74 -10.51
CA PHE A 184 2.30 17.57 -10.82
C PHE A 184 1.53 16.61 -11.72
N THR A 185 2.19 16.17 -12.78
CA THR A 185 1.71 15.15 -13.71
C THR A 185 2.83 14.13 -13.91
N GLY A 186 2.61 12.90 -13.48
CA GLY A 186 3.58 11.82 -13.65
C GLY A 186 2.88 10.46 -13.68
N GLU A 187 3.53 9.47 -14.27
CA GLU A 187 3.09 8.08 -14.20
C GLU A 187 3.32 7.49 -12.80
N LYS A 188 4.33 8.00 -12.11
CA LYS A 188 4.69 7.62 -10.75
C LYS A 188 4.21 8.67 -9.75
N PHE A 189 4.18 8.28 -8.48
CA PHE A 189 3.93 9.20 -7.39
C PHE A 189 5.14 10.09 -7.14
N LEU A 190 4.91 11.33 -6.72
CA LEU A 190 5.94 12.14 -6.09
C LEU A 190 6.20 11.57 -4.69
N ALA A 191 7.34 10.93 -4.50
CA ALA A 191 7.73 10.38 -3.22
C ALA A 191 8.38 11.47 -2.35
N LEU A 192 7.97 11.54 -1.11
CA LEU A 192 8.41 12.53 -0.14
C LEU A 192 8.97 11.82 1.09
N PRO A 193 9.98 12.39 1.78
CA PRO A 193 10.53 11.76 2.96
C PRO A 193 9.46 11.49 4.00
N PRO A 194 9.63 10.44 4.80
CA PRO A 194 8.73 10.18 5.91
C PRO A 194 8.78 11.35 6.88
N ASN A 195 7.63 11.86 7.26
CA ASN A 195 7.52 12.83 8.34
C ASN A 195 7.72 12.10 9.66
N VAL A 196 8.85 12.32 10.31
CA VAL A 196 9.25 11.65 11.57
C VAL A 196 8.24 11.90 12.69
N GLY A 197 7.53 13.04 12.68
CA GLY A 197 6.51 13.38 13.66
C GLY A 197 5.16 12.67 13.49
N LEU A 198 4.85 12.12 12.31
CA LEU A 198 3.55 11.53 11.98
C LEU A 198 3.59 10.00 11.77
N GLY A 199 4.70 9.35 12.15
CA GLY A 199 4.90 7.92 11.94
C GLY A 199 5.44 7.64 10.55
N ALA A 200 6.70 7.53 10.46
CA ALA A 200 7.65 7.08 9.41
C ALA A 200 7.12 6.53 8.06
N ASN A 201 6.00 7.00 7.55
CA ASN A 201 5.47 6.53 6.26
C ASN A 201 5.92 7.46 5.14
N THR A 202 6.58 6.90 4.13
CA THR A 202 6.83 7.60 2.87
C THR A 202 5.51 8.10 2.31
N ILE A 203 5.44 9.39 2.03
CA ILE A 203 4.25 9.99 1.45
C ILE A 203 4.34 9.86 -0.06
N GLN A 204 3.36 9.21 -0.67
CA GLN A 204 3.23 9.07 -2.11
C GLN A 204 2.11 9.98 -2.60
N ALA A 205 2.47 11.13 -3.17
CA ALA A 205 1.53 12.09 -3.69
C ALA A 205 1.25 11.82 -5.18
N LYS A 206 0.00 11.45 -5.50
CA LYS A 206 -0.41 11.13 -6.87
C LYS A 206 -0.78 12.36 -7.67
N LYS A 207 -1.48 13.30 -7.04
CA LYS A 207 -1.91 14.56 -7.65
C LYS A 207 -1.66 15.70 -6.67
N PRO A 208 -0.39 15.99 -6.31
CA PRO A 208 -0.11 17.13 -5.43
C PRO A 208 -0.20 18.46 -6.17
N LEU A 209 -0.57 19.50 -5.43
CA LEU A 209 -0.19 20.86 -5.79
C LEU A 209 1.20 21.12 -5.21
N VAL A 210 2.17 21.42 -6.07
CA VAL A 210 3.54 21.72 -5.67
C VAL A 210 3.71 23.24 -5.58
N ILE A 211 4.15 23.70 -4.42
CA ILE A 211 4.50 25.10 -4.17
C ILE A 211 6.03 25.17 -4.19
N LEU A 212 6.59 25.66 -5.30
CA LEU A 212 8.03 25.81 -5.45
C LEU A 212 8.50 27.10 -4.78
N VAL A 213 9.50 26.95 -3.93
CA VAL A 213 10.11 28.03 -3.17
C VAL A 213 11.45 28.38 -3.75
N ASN A 214 11.57 29.57 -4.33
CA ASN A 214 12.85 30.04 -4.86
C ASN A 214 13.79 30.54 -3.75
N ASN A 215 13.22 31.04 -2.65
CA ASN A 215 13.99 31.50 -1.50
C ASN A 215 13.46 30.86 -0.20
N LEU A 216 14.04 29.74 0.17
CA LEU A 216 13.72 29.00 1.38
C LEU A 216 13.67 29.88 2.64
N LEU A 217 14.67 30.75 2.80
CA LEU A 217 14.77 31.61 3.99
C LEU A 217 13.72 32.72 4.04
N ALA A 218 13.17 33.14 2.90
CA ALA A 218 12.09 34.11 2.88
C ALA A 218 10.77 33.55 3.45
N ILE A 219 10.54 32.24 3.26
CA ILE A 219 9.37 31.54 3.77
C ILE A 219 9.56 31.08 5.22
N LEU A 220 10.76 30.60 5.55
CA LEU A 220 11.03 30.04 6.87
C LEU A 220 11.38 31.09 7.94
N LYS A 221 11.14 32.36 7.67
CA LYS A 221 11.42 33.46 8.59
C LYS A 221 10.46 33.63 9.78
N THR A 222 9.38 32.85 9.83
CA THR A 222 8.45 32.85 10.96
C THR A 222 9.08 32.12 12.13
N LYS A 223 8.99 32.72 13.33
CA LYS A 223 9.53 32.12 14.57
C LYS A 223 9.09 30.65 14.67
N GLY A 224 10.05 29.77 14.85
CA GLY A 224 9.81 28.33 15.05
C GLY A 224 9.45 27.50 13.83
N PHE A 225 8.93 28.08 12.73
CA PHE A 225 8.50 27.29 11.58
C PHE A 225 9.67 26.56 10.92
N LEU A 226 10.83 27.18 10.76
CA LEU A 226 12.02 26.52 10.23
C LEU A 226 12.47 25.34 11.09
N LEU A 227 12.50 25.53 12.40
CA LEU A 227 12.86 24.49 13.35
C LEU A 227 11.85 23.36 13.36
N TYR A 228 10.57 23.67 13.31
CA TYR A 228 9.51 22.69 13.19
C TYR A 228 9.65 21.85 11.91
N VAL A 229 9.83 22.50 10.77
CA VAL A 229 10.01 21.82 9.47
C VAL A 229 11.29 20.98 9.45
N ALA A 230 12.38 21.47 10.03
CA ALA A 230 13.63 20.74 10.14
C ALA A 230 13.50 19.52 11.07
N SER A 231 12.91 19.68 12.25
CA SER A 231 12.70 18.59 13.22
C SER A 231 11.73 17.52 12.75
N SER A 232 10.81 17.86 11.86
CA SER A 232 9.85 16.91 11.31
C SER A 232 10.40 16.09 10.12
N GLY A 233 11.71 16.22 9.79
CA GLY A 233 12.33 15.51 8.68
C GLY A 233 12.01 16.08 7.30
N ASN A 234 11.36 17.24 7.23
CA ASN A 234 11.01 17.90 5.96
C ASN A 234 12.18 18.67 5.35
N VAL A 235 13.22 18.96 6.13
CA VAL A 235 14.49 19.49 5.66
C VAL A 235 15.52 18.37 5.61
N VAL A 236 16.07 18.17 4.43
CA VAL A 236 17.00 17.08 4.12
C VAL A 236 18.35 17.68 3.75
N PHE A 237 19.41 17.07 4.27
CA PHE A 237 20.78 17.46 3.97
C PHE A 237 21.42 16.35 3.10
N PRO A 238 21.82 16.67 1.84
CA PRO A 238 22.39 15.70 0.92
C PRO A 238 23.75 15.14 1.31
N ASP A 239 24.53 15.90 2.12
CA ASP A 239 25.87 15.53 2.54
C ASP A 239 25.99 15.58 4.06
N GLU A 240 26.07 14.39 4.68
CA GLU A 240 26.21 14.24 6.11
C GLU A 240 27.55 14.79 6.65
N GLU A 241 28.64 14.65 5.90
CA GLU A 241 29.95 15.11 6.35
C GLU A 241 30.01 16.63 6.42
N GLN A 242 29.50 17.30 5.40
CA GLN A 242 29.34 18.77 5.41
C GLN A 242 28.45 19.24 6.54
N LEU A 243 27.31 18.56 6.76
CA LEU A 243 26.41 18.86 7.85
C LEU A 243 27.11 18.75 9.22
N ARG A 244 27.81 17.64 9.46
CA ARG A 244 28.58 17.45 10.72
C ARG A 244 29.67 18.48 10.92
N LEU A 245 30.37 18.87 9.84
CA LEU A 245 31.37 19.91 9.88
C LEU A 245 30.76 21.27 10.24
N ALA A 246 29.65 21.65 9.60
CA ALA A 246 28.95 22.88 9.87
C ALA A 246 28.40 22.94 11.30
N LEU A 247 27.78 21.84 11.77
CA LEU A 247 27.29 21.71 13.15
C LEU A 247 28.45 21.84 14.16
N SER A 248 29.64 21.30 13.86
CA SER A 248 30.78 21.40 14.76
C SER A 248 31.23 22.84 15.04
N LYS A 249 30.93 23.74 14.12
CA LYS A 249 31.26 25.19 14.19
C LYS A 249 30.07 26.05 14.66
N SER A 250 28.89 25.45 14.74
CA SER A 250 27.66 26.16 15.03
C SER A 250 27.28 26.09 16.52
N SER A 251 26.70 27.18 17.03
CA SER A 251 26.12 27.25 18.38
C SER A 251 24.86 26.42 18.56
N ILE A 252 24.23 25.97 17.48
CA ILE A 252 23.02 25.09 17.56
C ILE A 252 23.36 23.64 17.87
N LYS A 253 24.64 23.22 17.76
CA LYS A 253 25.07 21.84 17.99
C LYS A 253 24.53 21.20 19.28
N PRO A 254 24.53 21.89 20.45
CA PRO A 254 24.06 21.30 21.71
C PRO A 254 22.57 20.91 21.70
N TYR A 255 21.79 21.49 20.81
CA TYR A 255 20.35 21.26 20.67
C TYR A 255 20.00 20.17 19.66
N VAL A 256 20.97 19.69 18.89
CA VAL A 256 20.77 18.57 17.94
C VAL A 256 20.88 17.25 18.69
N VAL A 257 19.80 16.49 18.72
CA VAL A 257 19.71 15.18 19.37
C VAL A 257 20.23 14.09 18.49
N SER A 258 19.82 14.08 17.22
CA SER A 258 20.24 13.06 16.26
C SER A 258 20.40 13.63 14.85
N ILE A 259 21.21 12.92 14.08
CA ILE A 259 21.32 13.04 12.64
C ILE A 259 20.90 11.69 12.09
N ASP A 260 19.72 11.64 11.47
CA ASP A 260 19.06 10.41 11.06
C ASP A 260 19.16 10.24 9.54
N GLY A 261 19.66 9.08 9.09
CA GLY A 261 19.72 8.74 7.68
C GLY A 261 18.29 8.53 7.13
N ILE A 262 17.92 9.28 6.10
CA ILE A 262 16.58 9.14 5.49
C ILE A 262 16.43 7.75 4.88
N ALA A 263 17.47 7.21 4.27
CA ALA A 263 17.48 5.87 3.74
C ALA A 263 17.34 4.81 4.84
N ASP A 264 17.89 5.04 6.02
CA ASP A 264 17.80 4.10 7.15
C ASP A 264 16.37 4.02 7.68
N LEU A 265 15.68 5.16 7.82
CA LEU A 265 14.27 5.21 8.18
C LEU A 265 13.39 4.51 7.14
N ALA A 266 13.64 4.77 5.86
CA ALA A 266 12.94 4.12 4.77
C ALA A 266 13.25 2.62 4.70
N LEU A 267 14.49 2.20 4.98
CA LEU A 267 14.90 0.80 5.02
C LEU A 267 14.23 0.05 6.19
N GLU A 268 14.18 0.64 7.37
CA GLU A 268 13.47 0.07 8.53
C GLU A 268 11.99 -0.15 8.19
N GLN A 269 11.37 0.82 7.57
CA GLN A 269 9.99 0.73 7.11
C GLN A 269 9.81 -0.34 6.03
N ALA A 270 10.72 -0.40 5.04
CA ALA A 270 10.71 -1.42 4.01
C ALA A 270 10.88 -2.83 4.62
N GLN A 271 11.72 -2.99 5.63
CA GLN A 271 11.86 -4.26 6.36
C GLN A 271 10.57 -4.63 7.11
N LYS A 272 9.89 -3.68 7.72
CA LYS A 272 8.58 -3.90 8.36
C LYS A 272 7.55 -4.35 7.35
N PHE A 273 7.41 -3.64 6.23
CA PHE A 273 6.50 -4.01 5.15
C PHE A 273 6.87 -5.35 4.50
N SER A 274 8.17 -5.65 4.37
CA SER A 274 8.62 -6.96 3.88
C SER A 274 8.14 -8.10 4.79
N LYS A 275 8.26 -7.95 6.10
CA LYS A 275 7.73 -8.93 7.07
C LYS A 275 6.20 -9.05 6.95
N GLU A 276 5.50 -7.94 6.87
CA GLU A 276 4.04 -7.93 6.69
C GLU A 276 3.64 -8.60 5.37
N SER A 277 4.35 -8.32 4.27
CA SER A 277 4.13 -8.98 2.97
C SER A 277 4.26 -10.50 3.07
N ILE A 278 5.29 -11.00 3.76
CA ILE A 278 5.47 -12.44 3.98
C ILE A 278 4.26 -13.03 4.72
N TYR A 279 3.74 -12.36 5.74
CA TYR A 279 2.54 -12.82 6.45
C TYR A 279 1.32 -12.90 5.55
N TYR A 280 1.07 -11.86 4.72
CA TYR A 280 -0.07 -11.84 3.80
C TYR A 280 0.07 -12.89 2.69
N VAL A 281 1.27 -13.05 2.12
CA VAL A 281 1.54 -14.10 1.12
C VAL A 281 1.34 -15.48 1.73
N THR A 282 1.86 -15.71 2.94
CA THR A 282 1.66 -16.97 3.66
C THR A 282 0.18 -17.23 3.94
N ALA A 283 -0.56 -16.22 4.36
CA ALA A 283 -2.01 -16.31 4.56
C ALA A 283 -2.74 -16.67 3.28
N CYS A 284 -2.40 -16.04 2.14
CA CYS A 284 -2.97 -16.39 0.83
C CYS A 284 -2.74 -17.86 0.45
N VAL A 285 -1.52 -18.35 0.64
CA VAL A 285 -1.17 -19.75 0.36
C VAL A 285 -1.97 -20.70 1.26
N LEU A 286 -2.07 -20.41 2.56
CA LEU A 286 -2.85 -21.23 3.50
C LEU A 286 -4.34 -21.22 3.16
N ILE A 287 -4.91 -20.06 2.79
CA ILE A 287 -6.30 -19.95 2.36
C ILE A 287 -6.52 -20.79 1.11
N LEU A 288 -5.65 -20.71 0.09
CA LEU A 288 -5.75 -21.50 -1.14
C LEU A 288 -5.69 -23.01 -0.87
N ILE A 289 -4.72 -23.44 -0.06
CA ILE A 289 -4.60 -24.85 0.33
C ILE A 289 -5.89 -25.32 1.03
N THR A 290 -6.40 -24.52 1.98
CA THR A 290 -7.61 -24.86 2.72
C THR A 290 -8.85 -24.91 1.81
N MET A 291 -8.95 -23.97 0.84
CA MET A 291 -10.01 -24.00 -0.17
C MET A 291 -9.96 -25.27 -1.03
N ILE A 292 -8.77 -25.70 -1.46
CA ILE A 292 -8.59 -26.95 -2.21
C ILE A 292 -9.03 -28.15 -1.37
N PHE A 293 -8.63 -28.21 -0.11
CA PHE A 293 -9.07 -29.29 0.81
C PHE A 293 -10.58 -29.30 1.01
N ALA A 294 -11.21 -28.12 1.19
CA ALA A 294 -12.66 -28.02 1.28
C ALA A 294 -13.35 -28.51 0.01
N GLY A 295 -12.82 -28.16 -1.17
CA GLY A 295 -13.32 -28.63 -2.45
C GLY A 295 -13.20 -30.16 -2.61
N VAL A 296 -12.05 -30.74 -2.23
CA VAL A 296 -11.84 -32.20 -2.25
C VAL A 296 -12.83 -32.90 -1.30
N THR A 297 -12.98 -32.37 -0.08
CA THR A 297 -13.92 -32.95 0.90
C THR A 297 -15.37 -32.86 0.41
N SER A 298 -15.76 -31.73 -0.20
CA SER A 298 -17.09 -31.55 -0.81
C SER A 298 -17.32 -32.58 -1.94
N ALA A 299 -16.31 -32.75 -2.80
CA ALA A 299 -16.38 -33.74 -3.87
C ALA A 299 -16.49 -35.18 -3.36
N GLN A 300 -15.75 -35.57 -2.32
CA GLN A 300 -15.85 -36.88 -1.67
C GLN A 300 -17.22 -37.10 -1.07
N LEU A 301 -17.73 -36.16 -0.28
CA LEU A 301 -19.05 -36.26 0.33
C LEU A 301 -20.16 -36.37 -0.72
N TRP A 302 -20.06 -35.59 -1.80
CA TRP A 302 -21.02 -35.66 -2.89
C TRP A 302 -20.96 -37.02 -3.62
N SER A 303 -19.76 -37.51 -3.90
CA SER A 303 -19.57 -38.79 -4.58
C SER A 303 -20.10 -39.98 -3.78
N GLU A 304 -19.85 -39.99 -2.47
CA GLU A 304 -20.42 -41.01 -1.57
C GLU A 304 -21.95 -40.96 -1.49
N ALA A 305 -22.52 -39.77 -1.37
CA ALA A 305 -23.96 -39.57 -1.33
C ALA A 305 -24.65 -40.00 -2.64
N ASN A 306 -23.96 -39.86 -3.77
CA ASN A 306 -24.50 -40.18 -5.10
C ASN A 306 -23.95 -41.47 -5.69
N LYS A 307 -23.35 -42.35 -4.91
CA LYS A 307 -22.65 -43.53 -5.39
C LYS A 307 -23.48 -44.47 -6.29
N LYS A 308 -24.74 -44.72 -5.94
CA LYS A 308 -25.66 -45.52 -6.78
C LYS A 308 -25.91 -44.85 -8.14
N ARG A 309 -26.16 -43.52 -8.11
CA ARG A 309 -26.40 -42.73 -9.33
C ARG A 309 -25.16 -42.71 -10.24
N ILE A 310 -23.96 -42.53 -9.66
CA ILE A 310 -22.69 -42.55 -10.41
C ILE A 310 -22.50 -43.89 -11.10
N PHE A 311 -22.69 -44.99 -10.36
CA PHE A 311 -22.57 -46.35 -10.92
C PHE A 311 -23.54 -46.57 -12.08
N THR A 312 -24.85 -46.32 -11.85
CA THR A 312 -25.88 -46.51 -12.88
C THR A 312 -25.60 -45.67 -14.12
N LEU A 313 -25.39 -44.37 -13.98
CA LEU A 313 -25.19 -43.49 -15.14
C LEU A 313 -23.93 -43.83 -15.94
N HIS A 314 -22.83 -44.19 -15.26
CA HIS A 314 -21.61 -44.55 -15.95
C HIS A 314 -21.72 -45.94 -16.67
N THR A 315 -22.38 -46.87 -16.04
CA THR A 315 -22.68 -48.19 -16.66
C THR A 315 -23.55 -48.06 -17.92
N PHE A 316 -24.45 -47.06 -17.95
CA PHE A 316 -25.23 -46.68 -19.13
C PHE A 316 -24.47 -45.79 -20.13
N GLY A 317 -23.14 -45.67 -20.03
CA GLY A 317 -22.27 -45.01 -21.00
C GLY A 317 -22.16 -43.48 -20.82
N ARG A 318 -22.67 -42.89 -19.73
CA ARG A 318 -22.45 -41.46 -19.48
C ARG A 318 -21.02 -41.16 -19.03
N ALA A 319 -20.40 -40.15 -19.65
CA ALA A 319 -19.08 -39.68 -19.27
C ALA A 319 -19.10 -39.03 -17.87
N TYR A 320 -18.00 -39.21 -17.10
CA TYR A 320 -17.85 -38.60 -15.76
C TYR A 320 -18.09 -37.11 -15.73
N ALA A 321 -17.60 -36.36 -16.74
CA ALA A 321 -17.81 -34.91 -16.84
C ALA A 321 -19.31 -34.55 -16.85
N SER A 322 -20.15 -35.32 -17.53
CA SER A 322 -21.61 -35.13 -17.56
C SER A 322 -22.27 -35.43 -16.21
N ILE A 323 -21.76 -36.44 -15.49
CA ILE A 323 -22.29 -36.83 -14.19
C ILE A 323 -22.01 -35.78 -13.10
N ILE A 324 -20.80 -35.20 -13.11
CA ILE A 324 -20.37 -34.23 -12.10
C ILE A 324 -20.88 -32.82 -12.38
N LYS A 325 -21.24 -32.50 -13.64
CA LYS A 325 -21.61 -31.10 -14.05
C LYS A 325 -22.61 -30.42 -13.14
N PRO A 326 -23.73 -31.02 -12.68
CA PRO A 326 -24.68 -30.34 -11.82
C PRO A 326 -24.12 -29.99 -10.44
N ALA A 327 -23.28 -30.85 -9.86
CA ALA A 327 -22.65 -30.62 -8.57
C ALA A 327 -21.56 -29.55 -8.67
N LEU A 328 -20.72 -29.65 -9.67
CA LEU A 328 -19.66 -28.70 -9.97
C LEU A 328 -20.21 -27.29 -10.25
N ASN A 329 -21.24 -27.18 -11.08
CA ASN A 329 -21.87 -25.90 -11.38
C ASN A 329 -22.39 -25.24 -10.11
N LYS A 330 -23.07 -25.97 -9.23
CA LYS A 330 -23.56 -25.45 -7.95
C LYS A 330 -22.42 -24.91 -7.07
N GLU A 331 -21.33 -25.65 -6.99
CA GLU A 331 -20.15 -25.27 -6.20
C GLU A 331 -19.46 -24.03 -6.78
N LEU A 332 -19.24 -24.00 -8.09
CA LEU A 332 -18.64 -22.86 -8.78
C LEU A 332 -19.50 -21.60 -8.67
N THR A 333 -20.83 -21.72 -8.80
CA THR A 333 -21.73 -20.57 -8.64
C THR A 333 -21.59 -19.94 -7.25
N ILE A 334 -21.54 -20.76 -6.20
CA ILE A 334 -21.36 -20.28 -4.83
C ILE A 334 -19.99 -19.57 -4.67
N ALA A 335 -18.92 -20.17 -5.21
CA ALA A 335 -17.59 -19.58 -5.13
C ALA A 335 -17.50 -18.26 -5.90
N VAL A 336 -18.07 -18.17 -7.10
CA VAL A 336 -18.10 -16.95 -7.89
C VAL A 336 -18.86 -15.83 -7.17
N ILE A 337 -20.02 -16.13 -6.58
CA ILE A 337 -20.78 -15.15 -5.78
C ILE A 337 -19.92 -14.65 -4.62
N ALA A 338 -19.25 -15.55 -3.89
CA ALA A 338 -18.39 -15.16 -2.76
C ALA A 338 -17.20 -14.29 -3.22
N ILE A 339 -16.56 -14.61 -4.34
CA ILE A 339 -15.48 -13.81 -4.93
C ILE A 339 -15.99 -12.42 -5.34
N ILE A 340 -17.17 -12.32 -5.96
CA ILE A 340 -17.78 -11.04 -6.33
C ILE A 340 -18.04 -10.19 -5.08
N VAL A 341 -18.65 -10.76 -4.05
CA VAL A 341 -18.91 -10.05 -2.79
C VAL A 341 -17.61 -9.60 -2.13
N GLY A 342 -16.60 -10.47 -2.06
CA GLY A 342 -15.27 -10.14 -1.55
C GLY A 342 -14.61 -9.00 -2.33
N SER A 343 -14.75 -9.00 -3.65
CA SER A 343 -14.24 -7.93 -4.52
C SER A 343 -14.93 -6.60 -4.27
N ILE A 344 -16.26 -6.60 -4.12
CA ILE A 344 -17.04 -5.37 -3.82
C ILE A 344 -16.63 -4.80 -2.47
N VAL A 345 -16.48 -5.64 -1.44
CA VAL A 345 -16.05 -5.21 -0.10
C VAL A 345 -14.63 -4.62 -0.17
N THR A 346 -13.71 -5.31 -0.85
CA THR A 346 -12.33 -4.84 -1.00
C THR A 346 -12.27 -3.52 -1.73
N PHE A 347 -13.05 -3.36 -2.79
CA PHE A 347 -13.12 -2.11 -3.56
C PHE A 347 -13.60 -0.94 -2.71
N LYS A 348 -14.64 -1.15 -1.88
CA LYS A 348 -15.16 -0.09 -0.99
C LYS A 348 -14.20 0.31 0.13
N VAL A 349 -13.41 -0.63 0.63
CA VAL A 349 -12.53 -0.38 1.79
C VAL A 349 -11.17 0.18 1.39
N ARG A 350 -10.59 -0.30 0.29
CA ARG A 350 -9.20 0.02 -0.10
C ARG A 350 -9.03 0.75 -1.42
N TYR A 351 -10.10 0.88 -2.22
CA TYR A 351 -10.05 1.51 -3.56
C TYR A 351 -8.87 1.02 -4.43
N PRO A 352 -8.66 -0.32 -4.57
CA PRO A 352 -7.58 -0.84 -5.37
C PRO A 352 -7.81 -0.52 -6.85
N GLU A 353 -6.74 -0.61 -7.65
CA GLU A 353 -6.88 -0.49 -9.10
C GLU A 353 -7.85 -1.56 -9.63
N PRO A 354 -8.85 -1.17 -10.46
CA PRO A 354 -9.88 -2.10 -10.93
C PRO A 354 -9.31 -3.28 -11.71
N VAL A 355 -8.22 -3.07 -12.46
CA VAL A 355 -7.54 -4.11 -13.23
C VAL A 355 -6.88 -5.14 -12.31
N ALA A 356 -6.17 -4.70 -11.27
CA ALA A 356 -5.53 -5.58 -10.29
C ALA A 356 -6.57 -6.42 -9.54
N LEU A 357 -7.69 -5.81 -9.15
CA LEU A 357 -8.80 -6.50 -8.49
C LEU A 357 -9.42 -7.58 -9.40
N LEU A 358 -9.63 -7.24 -10.66
CA LEU A 358 -10.19 -8.17 -11.65
C LEU A 358 -9.24 -9.35 -11.90
N LEU A 359 -7.94 -9.09 -12.07
CA LEU A 359 -6.94 -10.14 -12.26
C LEU A 359 -6.84 -11.08 -11.04
N ALA A 360 -6.87 -10.53 -9.81
CA ALA A 360 -6.89 -11.32 -8.59
C ALA A 360 -8.14 -12.20 -8.52
N ALA A 361 -9.32 -11.64 -8.78
CA ALA A 361 -10.58 -12.36 -8.77
C ALA A 361 -10.62 -13.49 -9.81
N LEU A 362 -10.17 -13.22 -11.04
CA LEU A 362 -10.09 -14.22 -12.12
C LEU A 362 -9.10 -15.33 -11.79
N SER A 363 -7.92 -14.99 -11.26
CA SER A 363 -6.89 -15.98 -10.88
C SER A 363 -7.41 -16.93 -9.80
N VAL A 364 -8.05 -16.42 -8.77
CA VAL A 364 -8.65 -17.24 -7.70
C VAL A 364 -9.79 -18.11 -8.23
N ALA A 365 -10.68 -17.55 -9.05
CA ALA A 365 -11.78 -18.29 -9.64
C ALA A 365 -11.28 -19.44 -10.53
N LEU A 366 -10.23 -19.20 -11.31
CA LEU A 366 -9.63 -20.20 -12.20
C LEU A 366 -8.95 -21.31 -11.41
N LEU A 367 -8.12 -20.98 -10.42
CA LEU A 367 -7.43 -21.97 -9.59
C LEU A 367 -8.42 -22.83 -8.81
N TYR A 368 -9.43 -22.22 -8.18
CA TYR A 368 -10.46 -22.97 -7.47
C TYR A 368 -11.32 -23.82 -8.41
N GLY A 369 -11.68 -23.28 -9.57
CA GLY A 369 -12.46 -23.99 -10.58
C GLY A 369 -11.76 -25.23 -11.11
N LEU A 370 -10.48 -25.11 -11.48
CA LEU A 370 -9.67 -26.24 -11.93
C LEU A 370 -9.46 -27.28 -10.82
N GLY A 371 -9.15 -26.82 -9.61
CA GLY A 371 -8.99 -27.69 -8.43
C GLY A 371 -10.26 -28.48 -8.12
N SER A 372 -11.41 -27.83 -8.13
CA SER A 372 -12.71 -28.46 -7.90
C SER A 372 -13.06 -29.46 -9.01
N LEU A 373 -12.86 -29.09 -10.27
CA LEU A 373 -13.09 -29.98 -11.41
C LEU A 373 -12.25 -31.28 -11.28
N PHE A 374 -10.97 -31.13 -10.97
CA PHE A 374 -10.08 -32.27 -10.77
C PHE A 374 -10.51 -33.12 -9.58
N ALA A 375 -10.87 -32.54 -8.46
CA ALA A 375 -11.32 -33.23 -7.26
C ALA A 375 -12.62 -34.02 -7.52
N TYR A 376 -13.62 -33.39 -8.12
CA TYR A 376 -14.87 -34.08 -8.46
C TYR A 376 -14.65 -35.24 -9.43
N ARG A 377 -13.81 -35.05 -10.47
CA ARG A 377 -13.50 -36.09 -11.45
C ARG A 377 -12.79 -37.29 -10.81
N MET A 378 -11.80 -37.01 -9.96
CA MET A 378 -11.02 -38.03 -9.25
C MET A 378 -11.89 -38.81 -8.26
N CYS A 379 -12.66 -38.11 -7.40
CA CYS A 379 -13.53 -38.79 -6.42
C CYS A 379 -14.63 -39.62 -7.08
N THR A 380 -15.25 -39.10 -8.14
CA THR A 380 -16.28 -39.87 -8.88
C THR A 380 -15.72 -41.15 -9.50
N ARG A 381 -14.52 -41.07 -10.09
CA ARG A 381 -13.83 -42.25 -10.66
C ARG A 381 -13.49 -43.28 -9.58
N GLN A 382 -12.97 -42.84 -8.43
CA GLN A 382 -12.65 -43.73 -7.31
C GLN A 382 -13.91 -44.40 -6.75
N THR A 383 -14.99 -43.66 -6.57
CA THR A 383 -16.27 -44.21 -6.10
C THR A 383 -16.83 -45.27 -7.05
N PHE A 384 -16.75 -45.04 -8.38
CA PHE A 384 -17.15 -46.02 -9.37
C PHE A 384 -16.32 -47.32 -9.25
N HIS A 385 -15.00 -47.21 -9.22
CA HIS A 385 -14.13 -48.42 -9.09
C HIS A 385 -14.41 -49.20 -7.78
N GLN A 386 -14.64 -48.51 -6.67
CA GLN A 386 -14.95 -49.17 -5.40
C GLN A 386 -16.26 -49.97 -5.43
N ILE A 387 -17.26 -49.50 -6.19
CA ILE A 387 -18.52 -50.18 -6.33
C ILE A 387 -18.37 -51.36 -7.29
N SER A 388 -17.70 -51.15 -8.44
CA SER A 388 -17.47 -52.24 -9.43
C SER A 388 -16.75 -53.44 -8.82
N HIS A 389 -15.72 -53.20 -7.98
CA HIS A 389 -15.01 -54.28 -7.27
C HIS A 389 -15.81 -55.01 -6.19
N ARG A 390 -16.99 -54.55 -5.82
CA ARG A 390 -17.84 -55.22 -4.85
C ARG A 390 -18.90 -56.14 -5.49
N TYR A 391 -19.13 -55.95 -6.75
CA TYR A 391 -20.12 -56.71 -7.51
C TYR A 391 -19.46 -57.79 -8.40
N TYR A 392 -18.14 -57.84 -8.36
CA TYR A 392 -17.31 -58.94 -8.87
C TYR A 392 -16.55 -59.61 -7.72
#